data_6ee18fee76afffe4d8db3e620917f6a3
#
_entry.id   6ee18fee76afffe4d8db3e620917f6a3
#
_cell.length_a   1.000
_cell.length_b   1.000
_cell.length_c   1.000
_cell.angle_alpha   90.00
_cell.angle_beta   90.00
_cell.angle_gamma   90.00
#
_symmetry.space_group_name_H-M   'P 1'
#
loop_
_entity.id
_entity.type
_entity.pdbx_description
1 polymer ?
#
loop_
_entity_poly.entity_id
_entity_poly.type
_entity_poly.pdbx_seq_one_letter_code
_entity_poly.pdbx_strand_id
1 'polypeptide(L)'
;QRRLEEVLAKKYGKPVSLTWQEDKTAAGGFRIRLGSEIIDWTAEGRLTQLKDKLASLRPGEGNVISLIRDTVRGWTPEVYAREEGHVLSVADGIAYVEGLDSATYGEILLFEGGIRGMVQELRPGRIGCILFGRVEEVSEGTVVYRTGKTAGIGVSDAIIGRVVDALGAPIDGGGDIPVDAYRMIESPAPGIIDRQPVNT
;
A
#
# COMPACT_ATOMS: atom_id res chain seq x y z
N GLN A 1 3.55 26.42 -16.14
CA GLN A 1 4.61 25.48 -16.50
C GLN A 1 5.90 25.82 -15.76
N ARG A 2 6.58 26.94 -16.08
CA ARG A 2 7.88 27.35 -15.47
C ARG A 2 7.88 27.33 -13.95
N ARG A 3 6.82 27.83 -13.30
CA ARG A 3 6.73 27.87 -11.84
C ARG A 3 6.67 26.48 -11.21
N LEU A 4 6.07 25.49 -11.89
CA LEU A 4 6.01 24.11 -11.44
C LEU A 4 7.38 23.43 -11.62
N GLU A 5 8.05 23.66 -12.73
CA GLU A 5 9.42 23.19 -13.01
C GLU A 5 10.41 23.71 -11.97
N GLU A 6 10.32 25.00 -11.59
CA GLU A 6 11.15 25.60 -10.54
C GLU A 6 10.92 24.96 -9.16
N VAL A 7 9.64 24.73 -8.80
CA VAL A 7 9.29 24.09 -7.52
C VAL A 7 9.79 22.64 -7.46
N LEU A 8 9.63 21.88 -8.54
CA LEU A 8 10.11 20.52 -8.64
C LEU A 8 11.63 20.46 -8.66
N ALA A 9 12.30 21.33 -9.42
CA ALA A 9 13.75 21.42 -9.43
C ALA A 9 14.33 21.73 -8.05
N LYS A 10 13.66 22.58 -7.27
CA LYS A 10 14.05 22.90 -5.89
C LYS A 10 13.84 21.70 -4.94
N LYS A 11 12.75 20.95 -5.12
CA LYS A 11 12.45 19.78 -4.29
C LYS A 11 13.42 18.62 -4.54
N TYR A 12 13.75 18.36 -5.80
CA TYR A 12 14.58 17.21 -6.20
C TYR A 12 16.07 17.54 -6.41
N GLY A 13 16.45 18.82 -6.33
CA GLY A 13 17.83 19.26 -6.49
C GLY A 13 18.41 19.06 -7.89
N LYS A 14 17.58 18.84 -8.91
CA LYS A 14 17.96 18.58 -10.30
C LYS A 14 17.09 19.42 -11.25
N PRO A 15 17.61 19.82 -12.42
CA PRO A 15 16.78 20.50 -13.42
C PRO A 15 15.70 19.53 -13.93
N VAL A 16 14.44 19.97 -13.88
CA VAL A 16 13.27 19.19 -14.31
C VAL A 16 12.67 19.85 -15.55
N SER A 17 12.46 19.06 -16.60
CA SER A 17 11.72 19.47 -17.79
C SER A 17 10.40 18.71 -17.83
N LEU A 18 9.28 19.43 -17.99
CA LEU A 18 7.94 18.86 -18.01
C LEU A 18 7.41 18.75 -19.44
N THR A 19 7.03 17.53 -19.82
CA THR A 19 6.27 17.26 -21.03
C THR A 19 4.79 17.14 -20.66
N TRP A 20 3.92 17.89 -21.32
CA TRP A 20 2.48 17.87 -21.06
C TRP A 20 1.78 16.96 -22.04
N GLN A 21 0.93 16.10 -21.51
CA GLN A 21 0.03 15.24 -22.28
C GLN A 21 -1.38 15.42 -21.75
N GLU A 22 -2.35 15.61 -22.64
CA GLU A 22 -3.75 15.67 -22.27
C GLU A 22 -4.30 14.24 -22.10
N ASP A 23 -4.79 13.93 -20.91
CA ASP A 23 -5.45 12.67 -20.60
C ASP A 23 -6.95 12.92 -20.46
N LYS A 24 -7.73 12.46 -21.45
CA LYS A 24 -9.19 12.61 -21.47
C LYS A 24 -9.91 11.72 -20.45
N THR A 25 -9.22 10.74 -19.88
CA THR A 25 -9.78 9.83 -18.86
C THR A 25 -9.67 10.42 -17.45
N ALA A 26 -8.74 11.34 -17.23
CA ALA A 26 -8.57 12.02 -15.97
C ALA A 26 -9.71 13.03 -15.74
N ALA A 27 -10.64 12.68 -14.85
CA ALA A 27 -11.74 13.57 -14.46
C ALA A 27 -11.23 14.69 -13.57
N GLY A 28 -10.67 15.75 -14.18
CA GLY A 28 -10.23 16.98 -13.52
C GLY A 28 -9.00 16.82 -12.60
N GLY A 29 -8.03 17.69 -12.75
CA GLY A 29 -6.78 17.66 -12.00
C GLY A 29 -5.58 17.39 -12.88
N PHE A 30 -4.48 16.91 -12.29
CA PHE A 30 -3.25 16.57 -13.02
C PHE A 30 -2.54 15.40 -12.35
N ARG A 31 -1.73 14.69 -13.14
CA ARG A 31 -0.82 13.65 -12.67
C ARG A 31 0.59 13.99 -13.14
N ILE A 32 1.56 13.96 -12.24
CA ILE A 32 2.97 14.20 -12.56
C ILE A 32 3.71 12.90 -12.33
N ARG A 33 4.44 12.44 -13.35
CA ARG A 33 5.33 11.28 -13.26
C ARG A 33 6.78 11.77 -13.28
N LEU A 34 7.55 11.38 -12.27
CA LEU A 34 8.97 11.70 -12.10
C LEU A 34 9.73 10.38 -11.86
N GLY A 35 10.15 9.72 -12.94
CA GLY A 35 10.70 8.36 -12.85
C GLY A 35 9.65 7.39 -12.34
N SER A 36 9.91 6.74 -11.21
CA SER A 36 8.99 5.84 -10.52
C SER A 36 7.97 6.55 -9.61
N GLU A 37 8.22 7.83 -9.28
CA GLU A 37 7.30 8.59 -8.43
C GLU A 37 6.15 9.19 -9.24
N ILE A 38 4.93 9.02 -8.73
CA ILE A 38 3.72 9.65 -9.28
C ILE A 38 3.08 10.54 -8.22
N ILE A 39 2.82 11.77 -8.60
CA ILE A 39 2.00 12.73 -7.86
C ILE A 39 0.64 12.79 -8.55
N ASP A 40 -0.36 12.18 -7.95
CA ASP A 40 -1.71 12.15 -8.48
C ASP A 40 -2.59 13.17 -7.75
N TRP A 41 -3.01 14.20 -8.48
CA TRP A 41 -3.94 15.24 -8.02
C TRP A 41 -5.23 15.22 -8.82
N THR A 42 -5.57 14.10 -9.45
CA THR A 42 -6.85 13.93 -10.15
C THR A 42 -8.00 13.84 -9.15
N ALA A 43 -9.23 14.00 -9.63
CA ALA A 43 -10.42 13.80 -8.79
C ALA A 43 -10.48 12.38 -8.23
N GLU A 44 -10.08 11.38 -9.03
CA GLU A 44 -10.03 9.97 -8.65
C GLU A 44 -8.97 9.72 -7.57
N GLY A 45 -7.75 10.25 -7.74
CA GLY A 45 -6.68 10.14 -6.75
C GLY A 45 -7.06 10.76 -5.40
N ARG A 46 -7.73 11.93 -5.41
CA ARG A 46 -8.25 12.57 -4.19
C ARG A 46 -9.36 11.74 -3.53
N LEU A 47 -10.23 11.12 -4.33
CA LEU A 47 -11.31 10.28 -3.83
C LEU A 47 -10.75 9.01 -3.18
N THR A 48 -9.72 8.42 -3.77
CA THR A 48 -9.00 7.28 -3.18
C THR A 48 -8.38 7.65 -1.85
N GLN A 49 -7.72 8.81 -1.73
CA GLN A 49 -7.18 9.29 -0.45
C GLN A 49 -8.27 9.44 0.62
N LEU A 50 -9.43 10.00 0.25
CA LEU A 50 -10.56 10.14 1.16
C LEU A 50 -11.10 8.77 1.58
N LYS A 51 -11.20 7.83 0.65
CA LYS A 51 -11.63 6.45 0.91
C LYS A 51 -10.68 5.75 1.89
N ASP A 52 -9.37 5.86 1.68
CA ASP A 52 -8.35 5.30 2.56
C ASP A 52 -8.42 5.93 3.97
N LYS A 53 -8.63 7.25 4.04
CA LYS A 53 -8.83 7.97 5.30
C LYS A 53 -10.07 7.49 6.04
N LEU A 54 -11.18 7.32 5.34
CA LEU A 54 -12.43 6.82 5.92
C LEU A 54 -12.30 5.35 6.37
N ALA A 55 -11.61 4.53 5.60
CA ALA A 55 -11.34 3.13 5.96
C ALA A 55 -10.43 2.99 7.18
N SER A 56 -9.59 4.00 7.47
CA SER A 56 -8.73 4.03 8.66
C SER A 56 -9.43 4.52 9.93
N LEU A 57 -10.67 5.03 9.82
CA LEU A 57 -11.45 5.45 10.98
C LEU A 57 -11.89 4.25 11.78
N ARG A 58 -11.56 4.25 13.07
CA ARG A 58 -12.08 3.27 14.02
C ARG A 58 -13.41 3.79 14.57
N PRO A 59 -14.52 3.07 14.42
CA PRO A 59 -15.75 3.41 15.12
C PRO A 59 -15.54 3.16 16.62
N GLY A 60 -15.33 4.22 17.38
CA GLY A 60 -15.49 4.19 18.84
C GLY A 60 -16.98 4.22 19.20
N GLU A 61 -17.32 4.22 20.48
CA GLU A 61 -18.70 4.30 21.01
C GLU A 61 -19.43 5.64 20.69
N GLY A 62 -19.26 6.18 19.49
CA GLY A 62 -19.85 7.42 19.03
C GLY A 62 -20.70 7.25 17.78
N ASN A 63 -21.49 8.27 17.44
CA ASN A 63 -22.28 8.29 16.22
C ASN A 63 -21.36 8.28 14.98
N VAL A 64 -21.25 7.14 14.31
CA VAL A 64 -20.41 6.92 13.11
C VAL A 64 -20.71 7.97 12.02
N ILE A 65 -21.96 8.40 11.89
CA ILE A 65 -22.38 9.40 10.89
C ILE A 65 -21.74 10.78 11.20
N SER A 66 -21.68 11.19 12.46
CA SER A 66 -21.02 12.46 12.83
C SER A 66 -19.51 12.38 12.58
N LEU A 67 -18.88 11.27 12.94
CA LEU A 67 -17.44 11.04 12.71
C LEU A 67 -17.09 11.10 11.21
N ILE A 68 -17.85 10.42 10.36
CA ILE A 68 -17.68 10.47 8.90
C ILE A 68 -17.87 11.90 8.39
N ARG A 69 -18.93 12.61 8.85
CA ARG A 69 -19.24 13.98 8.44
C ARG A 69 -18.12 14.95 8.81
N ASP A 70 -17.59 14.86 10.02
CA ASP A 70 -16.54 15.72 10.51
C ASP A 70 -15.20 15.44 9.81
N THR A 71 -14.91 14.17 9.54
CA THR A 71 -13.75 13.77 8.75
C THR A 71 -13.83 14.30 7.32
N VAL A 72 -14.98 14.20 6.67
CA VAL A 72 -15.16 14.71 5.30
C VAL A 72 -15.11 16.24 5.26
N ARG A 73 -15.66 16.93 6.26
CA ARG A 73 -15.62 18.39 6.32
C ARG A 73 -14.24 18.97 6.61
N GLY A 74 -13.47 18.28 7.45
CA GLY A 74 -12.11 18.69 7.79
C GLY A 74 -11.05 18.12 6.83
N TRP A 75 -11.44 17.32 5.84
CA TRP A 75 -10.48 16.69 4.96
C TRP A 75 -9.93 17.66 3.92
N THR A 76 -8.63 17.78 3.91
CA THR A 76 -7.87 18.45 2.86
C THR A 76 -7.01 17.42 2.16
N PRO A 77 -7.10 17.32 0.82
CA PRO A 77 -6.25 16.39 0.09
C PRO A 77 -4.78 16.78 0.22
N GLU A 78 -3.93 15.80 0.47
CA GLU A 78 -2.49 16.01 0.57
C GLU A 78 -1.80 15.62 -0.74
N VAL A 79 -0.84 16.44 -1.14
CA VAL A 79 0.01 16.13 -2.31
C VAL A 79 1.16 15.25 -1.83
N TYR A 80 1.09 13.96 -2.10
CA TYR A 80 2.19 13.04 -1.84
C TYR A 80 2.56 12.26 -3.10
N ALA A 81 3.84 11.97 -3.23
CA ALA A 81 4.35 11.11 -4.27
C ALA A 81 4.19 9.65 -3.84
N ARG A 82 3.63 8.82 -4.70
CA ARG A 82 3.63 7.36 -4.57
C ARG A 82 4.60 6.78 -5.58
N GLU A 83 5.30 5.73 -5.22
CA GLU A 83 6.01 4.95 -6.20
C GLU A 83 5.05 3.99 -6.89
N GLU A 84 5.10 4.01 -8.21
CA GLU A 84 4.36 3.12 -9.09
C GLU A 84 5.35 2.27 -9.87
N GLY A 85 5.13 0.96 -9.84
CA GLY A 85 5.86 -0.01 -10.60
C GLY A 85 4.96 -0.75 -11.58
N HIS A 86 5.57 -1.54 -12.43
CA HIS A 86 4.88 -2.39 -13.40
C HIS A 86 5.38 -3.82 -13.32
N VAL A 87 4.48 -4.77 -13.51
CA VAL A 87 4.82 -6.18 -13.56
C VAL A 87 5.57 -6.46 -14.86
N LEU A 88 6.78 -7.03 -14.76
CA LEU A 88 7.58 -7.50 -15.90
C LEU A 88 7.20 -8.89 -16.34
N SER A 89 6.91 -9.76 -15.37
CA SER A 89 6.51 -11.15 -15.64
C SER A 89 5.90 -11.77 -14.40
N VAL A 90 5.06 -12.78 -14.59
CA VAL A 90 4.47 -13.59 -13.52
C VAL A 90 4.68 -15.06 -13.84
N ALA A 91 5.19 -15.83 -12.88
CA ALA A 91 5.33 -17.27 -12.98
C ALA A 91 5.24 -17.90 -11.58
N ASP A 92 4.53 -19.00 -11.45
CA ASP A 92 4.45 -19.83 -10.23
C ASP A 92 4.12 -19.06 -8.95
N GLY A 93 3.25 -18.04 -9.04
CA GLY A 93 2.87 -17.21 -7.90
C GLY A 93 3.87 -16.13 -7.52
N ILE A 94 4.91 -15.94 -8.33
CA ILE A 94 5.91 -14.89 -8.16
C ILE A 94 5.74 -13.86 -9.28
N ALA A 95 5.60 -12.58 -8.89
CA ALA A 95 5.63 -11.47 -9.84
C ALA A 95 6.98 -10.75 -9.75
N TYR A 96 7.56 -10.47 -10.89
CA TYR A 96 8.71 -9.58 -11.00
C TYR A 96 8.23 -8.19 -11.41
N VAL A 97 8.63 -7.20 -10.64
CA VAL A 97 8.18 -5.81 -10.76
C VAL A 97 9.36 -4.88 -10.96
N GLU A 98 9.21 -3.86 -11.79
CA GLU A 98 10.16 -2.75 -11.93
C GLU A 98 9.57 -1.42 -11.44
N GLY A 99 10.41 -0.41 -11.21
CA GLY A 99 9.99 0.95 -10.90
C GLY A 99 9.68 1.22 -9.42
N LEU A 100 9.98 0.31 -8.50
CA LEU A 100 9.79 0.48 -7.06
C LEU A 100 11.16 0.53 -6.35
N ASP A 101 11.95 1.55 -6.64
CA ASP A 101 13.37 1.62 -6.20
C ASP A 101 13.54 1.71 -4.68
N SER A 102 12.53 2.23 -3.96
CA SER A 102 12.58 2.36 -2.50
C SER A 102 11.90 1.20 -1.75
N ALA A 103 11.45 0.16 -2.46
CA ALA A 103 10.79 -0.99 -1.81
C ALA A 103 11.74 -1.71 -0.86
N THR A 104 11.19 -2.24 0.23
CA THR A 104 11.94 -2.95 1.26
C THR A 104 11.55 -4.42 1.32
N TYR A 105 12.47 -5.26 1.77
CA TYR A 105 12.20 -6.68 2.00
C TYR A 105 11.03 -6.88 2.95
N GLY A 106 10.13 -7.81 2.63
CA GLY A 106 8.94 -8.09 3.41
C GLY A 106 7.82 -7.03 3.26
N GLU A 107 8.01 -5.99 2.45
CA GLU A 107 6.97 -4.98 2.21
C GLU A 107 5.79 -5.57 1.43
N ILE A 108 4.57 -5.19 1.80
CA ILE A 108 3.36 -5.52 1.04
C ILE A 108 3.21 -4.54 -0.11
N LEU A 109 3.09 -5.08 -1.31
CA LEU A 109 2.73 -4.37 -2.52
C LEU A 109 1.25 -4.58 -2.84
N LEU A 110 0.62 -3.56 -3.41
CA LEU A 110 -0.77 -3.61 -3.87
C LEU A 110 -0.78 -3.57 -5.40
N PHE A 111 -1.25 -4.63 -6.02
CA PHE A 111 -1.45 -4.73 -7.46
C PHE A 111 -2.81 -4.14 -7.84
N GLU A 112 -2.91 -3.63 -9.06
CA GLU A 112 -4.19 -3.26 -9.65
C GLU A 112 -5.17 -4.45 -9.57
N GLY A 113 -6.45 -4.18 -9.22
CA GLY A 113 -7.40 -5.25 -8.92
C GLY A 113 -7.47 -5.66 -7.45
N GLY A 114 -6.60 -5.10 -6.58
CA GLY A 114 -6.64 -5.32 -5.12
C GLY A 114 -5.85 -6.53 -4.64
N ILE A 115 -5.14 -7.22 -5.54
CA ILE A 115 -4.26 -8.33 -5.18
C ILE A 115 -3.06 -7.79 -4.40
N ARG A 116 -2.64 -8.53 -3.40
CA ARG A 116 -1.48 -8.20 -2.57
C ARG A 116 -0.33 -9.13 -2.88
N GLY A 117 0.90 -8.62 -2.72
CA GLY A 117 2.10 -9.44 -2.77
C GLY A 117 3.12 -8.96 -1.74
N MET A 118 4.04 -9.83 -1.36
CA MET A 118 5.11 -9.53 -0.42
C MET A 118 6.45 -9.57 -1.13
N VAL A 119 7.26 -8.54 -0.94
CA VAL A 119 8.61 -8.44 -1.49
C VAL A 119 9.52 -9.48 -0.82
N GLN A 120 10.11 -10.36 -1.65
CA GLN A 120 11.06 -11.41 -1.21
C GLN A 120 12.43 -11.29 -1.84
N GLU A 121 12.53 -10.63 -2.98
CA GLU A 121 13.79 -10.46 -3.67
C GLU A 121 13.97 -9.00 -4.08
N LEU A 122 15.13 -8.42 -3.76
CA LEU A 122 15.51 -7.08 -4.16
C LEU A 122 16.75 -7.16 -5.03
N ARG A 123 16.62 -6.79 -6.29
CA ARG A 123 17.75 -6.63 -7.24
C ARG A 123 17.70 -5.25 -7.88
N PRO A 124 18.81 -4.71 -8.33
CA PRO A 124 18.82 -3.45 -9.07
C PRO A 124 17.87 -3.52 -10.28
N GLY A 125 16.87 -2.62 -10.30
CA GLY A 125 15.88 -2.51 -11.37
C GLY A 125 14.82 -3.63 -11.40
N ARG A 126 14.83 -4.61 -10.47
CA ARG A 126 13.85 -5.69 -10.43
C ARG A 126 13.57 -6.18 -9.03
N ILE A 127 12.31 -6.29 -8.69
CA ILE A 127 11.82 -6.79 -7.40
C ILE A 127 11.03 -8.07 -7.64
N GLY A 128 11.33 -9.13 -6.89
CA GLY A 128 10.54 -10.35 -6.86
C GLY A 128 9.59 -10.33 -5.67
N CYS A 129 8.30 -10.56 -5.91
CA CYS A 129 7.29 -10.62 -4.86
C CYS A 129 6.42 -11.86 -5.01
N ILE A 130 6.09 -12.46 -3.86
CA ILE A 130 5.13 -13.57 -3.77
C ILE A 130 3.73 -12.97 -3.75
N LEU A 131 2.86 -13.44 -4.65
CA LEU A 131 1.48 -13.00 -4.74
C LEU A 131 0.59 -13.77 -3.75
N PHE A 132 -0.39 -13.06 -3.16
CA PHE A 132 -1.41 -13.62 -2.30
C PHE A 132 -2.76 -13.59 -3.00
N GLY A 133 -3.41 -14.75 -3.13
CA GLY A 133 -4.73 -14.87 -3.72
C GLY A 133 -4.73 -15.33 -5.17
N ARG A 134 -5.57 -14.69 -6.01
CA ARG A 134 -5.78 -15.11 -7.40
C ARG A 134 -4.67 -14.57 -8.30
N VAL A 135 -3.65 -15.38 -8.49
CA VAL A 135 -2.47 -15.05 -9.29
C VAL A 135 -2.82 -14.80 -10.76
N GLU A 136 -3.87 -15.43 -11.25
CA GLU A 136 -4.34 -15.35 -12.65
C GLU A 136 -4.82 -13.94 -13.04
N GLU A 137 -5.14 -13.11 -12.06
CA GLU A 137 -5.60 -11.73 -12.28
C GLU A 137 -4.42 -10.75 -12.46
N VAL A 138 -3.18 -11.20 -12.24
CA VAL A 138 -1.96 -10.39 -12.40
C VAL A 138 -1.25 -10.79 -13.70
N SER A 139 -1.03 -9.83 -14.57
CA SER A 139 -0.36 -10.02 -15.86
C SER A 139 0.78 -9.03 -16.05
N GLU A 140 1.59 -9.24 -17.08
CA GLU A 140 2.61 -8.29 -17.52
C GLU A 140 1.99 -6.91 -17.79
N GLY A 141 2.62 -5.85 -17.31
CA GLY A 141 2.15 -4.47 -17.39
C GLY A 141 1.16 -4.07 -16.29
N THR A 142 0.68 -4.99 -15.43
CA THR A 142 -0.17 -4.64 -14.28
C THR A 142 0.52 -3.62 -13.40
N VAL A 143 -0.21 -2.58 -13.00
CA VAL A 143 0.32 -1.52 -12.13
C VAL A 143 0.43 -2.00 -10.70
N VAL A 144 1.51 -1.63 -10.04
CA VAL A 144 1.82 -2.02 -8.66
C VAL A 144 2.17 -0.81 -7.83
N TYR A 145 1.61 -0.73 -6.64
CA TYR A 145 1.84 0.36 -5.69
C TYR A 145 2.50 -0.14 -4.41
N ARG A 146 3.37 0.66 -3.86
CA ARG A 146 3.91 0.42 -2.51
C ARG A 146 2.89 0.77 -1.45
N THR A 147 2.84 -0.04 -0.39
CA THR A 147 2.04 0.28 0.80
C THR A 147 2.86 0.92 1.92
N GLY A 148 4.18 0.79 1.88
CA GLY A 148 5.09 1.22 2.96
C GLY A 148 4.94 0.38 4.24
N LYS A 149 4.22 -0.74 4.19
CA LYS A 149 3.97 -1.61 5.35
C LYS A 149 4.63 -2.96 5.14
N THR A 150 5.40 -3.41 6.11
CA THR A 150 5.94 -4.76 6.14
C THR A 150 4.81 -5.78 6.39
N ALA A 151 4.92 -6.97 5.82
CA ALA A 151 3.95 -8.04 6.01
C ALA A 151 3.79 -8.39 7.49
N GLY A 152 2.56 -8.40 7.95
CA GLY A 152 2.22 -8.65 9.35
C GLY A 152 0.72 -8.72 9.55
N ILE A 153 0.31 -9.05 10.74
CA ILE A 153 -1.09 -9.12 11.13
C ILE A 153 -1.39 -8.16 12.28
N GLY A 154 -2.58 -7.60 12.25
CA GLY A 154 -3.14 -6.89 13.39
C GLY A 154 -3.55 -7.90 14.45
N VAL A 155 -3.18 -7.65 15.71
CA VAL A 155 -3.50 -8.53 16.83
C VAL A 155 -4.22 -7.75 17.94
N SER A 156 -5.16 -8.43 18.58
CA SER A 156 -5.87 -8.01 19.79
C SER A 156 -6.47 -9.23 20.47
N ASP A 157 -6.97 -9.09 21.68
CA ASP A 157 -7.69 -10.18 22.37
C ASP A 157 -8.98 -10.59 21.62
N ALA A 158 -9.53 -9.68 20.81
CA ALA A 158 -10.72 -9.96 20.00
C ALA A 158 -10.48 -10.93 18.83
N ILE A 159 -9.23 -11.29 18.53
CA ILE A 159 -8.91 -12.30 17.51
C ILE A 159 -9.11 -13.74 18.04
N ILE A 160 -9.20 -13.92 19.35
CA ILE A 160 -9.36 -15.24 19.97
C ILE A 160 -10.71 -15.83 19.56
N GLY A 161 -10.66 -17.03 18.98
CA GLY A 161 -11.85 -17.74 18.49
C GLY A 161 -12.35 -17.31 17.11
N ARG A 162 -11.65 -16.37 16.44
CA ARG A 162 -11.94 -15.95 15.08
C ARG A 162 -11.11 -16.71 14.05
N VAL A 163 -11.62 -16.81 12.83
CA VAL A 163 -10.87 -17.38 11.69
C VAL A 163 -10.46 -16.24 10.77
N VAL A 164 -9.14 -16.13 10.54
CA VAL A 164 -8.55 -15.07 9.73
C VAL A 164 -7.67 -15.66 8.62
N ASP A 165 -7.48 -14.89 7.55
CA ASP A 165 -6.51 -15.21 6.50
C ASP A 165 -5.05 -14.93 6.96
N ALA A 166 -4.09 -15.23 6.09
CA ALA A 166 -2.67 -15.02 6.38
C ALA A 166 -2.26 -13.55 6.63
N LEU A 167 -3.11 -12.60 6.29
CA LEU A 167 -2.90 -11.16 6.51
C LEU A 167 -3.76 -10.60 7.64
N GLY A 168 -4.48 -11.48 8.38
CA GLY A 168 -5.30 -11.12 9.52
C GLY A 168 -6.71 -10.62 9.18
N ALA A 169 -7.15 -10.70 7.91
CA ALA A 169 -8.51 -10.36 7.55
C ALA A 169 -9.49 -11.48 7.97
N PRO A 170 -10.64 -11.17 8.62
CA PRO A 170 -11.59 -12.17 9.05
C PRO A 170 -12.26 -12.85 7.84
N ILE A 171 -12.31 -14.19 7.88
CA ILE A 171 -12.94 -15.04 6.86
C ILE A 171 -14.11 -15.88 7.41
N ASP A 172 -14.46 -15.67 8.67
CA ASP A 172 -15.52 -16.38 9.39
C ASP A 172 -16.90 -15.71 9.30
N GLY A 173 -17.02 -14.60 8.56
CA GLY A 173 -18.24 -13.81 8.44
C GLY A 173 -18.61 -12.98 9.68
N GLY A 174 -17.73 -12.91 10.68
CA GLY A 174 -17.95 -12.27 11.97
C GLY A 174 -17.60 -10.77 12.03
N GLY A 175 -17.57 -10.06 10.91
CA GLY A 175 -17.21 -8.62 10.90
C GLY A 175 -15.76 -8.33 11.24
N ASP A 176 -15.37 -7.04 11.20
CA ASP A 176 -13.99 -6.60 11.42
C ASP A 176 -13.50 -6.84 12.85
N ILE A 177 -12.22 -7.17 12.99
CA ILE A 177 -11.56 -7.40 14.27
C ILE A 177 -10.81 -6.12 14.65
N PRO A 178 -11.07 -5.51 15.84
CA PRO A 178 -10.29 -4.39 16.31
C PRO A 178 -8.82 -4.78 16.47
N VAL A 179 -7.91 -3.88 16.12
CA VAL A 179 -6.45 -4.11 16.18
C VAL A 179 -5.84 -3.22 17.23
N ASP A 180 -5.19 -3.80 18.23
CA ASP A 180 -4.49 -3.07 19.30
C ASP A 180 -2.99 -2.95 19.02
N ALA A 181 -2.40 -3.97 18.40
CA ALA A 181 -1.00 -4.03 18.04
C ALA A 181 -0.79 -4.65 16.66
N TYR A 182 0.41 -4.50 16.11
CA TYR A 182 0.79 -5.09 14.84
C TYR A 182 2.00 -6.01 15.03
N ARG A 183 1.91 -7.24 14.53
CA ARG A 183 2.98 -8.23 14.57
C ARG A 183 3.44 -8.55 13.17
N MET A 184 4.74 -8.41 12.91
CA MET A 184 5.34 -8.83 11.64
C MET A 184 5.30 -10.35 11.51
N ILE A 185 5.09 -10.84 10.29
CA ILE A 185 5.11 -12.29 9.98
C ILE A 185 6.51 -12.85 10.24
N GLU A 186 7.53 -12.12 9.82
CA GLU A 186 8.91 -12.48 10.09
C GLU A 186 9.42 -11.73 11.32
N SER A 187 9.78 -12.49 12.36
CA SER A 187 10.42 -11.97 13.57
C SER A 187 11.62 -12.85 13.92
N PRO A 188 12.68 -12.26 14.53
CA PRO A 188 13.81 -13.04 14.99
C PRO A 188 13.37 -14.16 15.93
N ALA A 189 13.91 -15.35 15.74
CA ALA A 189 13.66 -16.46 16.67
C ALA A 189 14.15 -16.11 18.07
N PRO A 190 13.42 -16.45 19.15
CA PRO A 190 13.87 -16.21 20.51
C PRO A 190 15.18 -16.94 20.78
N GLY A 191 16.09 -16.26 21.48
CA GLY A 191 17.36 -16.83 21.92
C GLY A 191 17.17 -18.04 22.83
N ILE A 192 18.24 -18.80 23.07
CA ILE A 192 18.19 -20.01 23.92
C ILE A 192 17.71 -19.66 25.33
N ILE A 193 18.13 -18.49 25.85
CA ILE A 193 17.80 -18.02 27.21
C ILE A 193 16.31 -17.65 27.33
N ASP A 194 15.70 -17.16 26.22
CA ASP A 194 14.32 -16.69 26.22
C ASP A 194 13.31 -17.82 26.02
N ARG A 195 13.78 -19.03 25.69
CA ARG A 195 12.90 -20.20 25.46
C ARG A 195 12.49 -20.82 26.77
N GLN A 196 11.20 -20.99 26.96
CA GLN A 196 10.67 -21.75 28.09
C GLN A 196 10.84 -23.26 27.87
N PRO A 197 11.14 -24.04 28.92
CA PRO A 197 11.16 -25.49 28.84
C PRO A 197 9.76 -26.02 28.50
N VAL A 198 9.72 -27.08 27.68
CA VAL A 198 8.47 -27.79 27.40
C VAL A 198 8.08 -28.55 28.67
N ASN A 199 6.99 -28.12 29.32
CA ASN A 199 6.39 -28.85 30.43
C ASN A 199 5.41 -29.87 29.82
N THR A 200 5.77 -31.13 29.83
CA THR A 200 4.91 -32.28 29.50
C THR A 200 4.11 -32.71 30.71
#